data_c4833320dbc434e5c5c551e3b9e18440
#
_entry.id   c4833320dbc434e5c5c551e3b9e18440
#
_cell.length_a   1.000
_cell.length_b   1.000
_cell.length_c   1.000
_cell.angle_alpha   90.00
_cell.angle_beta   90.00
_cell.angle_gamma   90.00
#
_symmetry.space_group_name_H-M   'P 1'
#
loop_
_entity.id
_entity.type
_entity.pdbx_description
1 polymer ?
#
loop_
_entity_poly.entity_id
_entity_poly.type
_entity_poly.pdbx_seq_one_letter_code
_entity_poly.pdbx_strand_id
1 'polypeptide(L)'
;KKDITAEFMRNEYVAESFGFTPGDSFTAHFSKVSILGILFYVFAVAAWTLEKLFDSYRAEVDARIDEIIPHRPKWYRDKVLDFMKDHVLIPDTDRYDTTGMSEDAIAAAKVVKHAVASESEDASLLTIKVAGEEGGRRCKLDTETERQLAAYIAEIKDAGVRPALVNADPDRFNCEVDIYYDPMLVAQTVETACREAIRNYIENLPFNGEYTNMALVDTLQSVEGVRIVEFKGASTSPAGESITTAIDARTVPVAGYFVMQDVKLTMTAYDE
;
A
#
# COMPACT_ATOMS: atom_id res chain seq x y z
N LYS A 1 -30.25 4.11 -25.62
CA LYS A 1 -31.65 4.33 -26.07
C LYS A 1 -32.67 4.27 -24.95
N LYS A 2 -32.60 3.25 -24.06
CA LYS A 2 -33.55 3.13 -22.93
C LYS A 2 -33.50 4.36 -22.03
N ASP A 3 -32.30 4.87 -21.70
CA ASP A 3 -32.14 6.04 -20.84
C ASP A 3 -32.67 7.32 -21.48
N ILE A 4 -32.40 7.54 -22.75
CA ILE A 4 -32.91 8.70 -23.49
C ILE A 4 -34.42 8.69 -23.54
N THR A 5 -35.03 7.53 -23.83
CA THR A 5 -36.51 7.41 -23.85
C THR A 5 -37.09 7.53 -22.45
N ALA A 6 -36.44 7.04 -21.42
CA ALA A 6 -36.91 7.16 -20.04
C ALA A 6 -36.90 8.62 -19.59
N GLU A 7 -35.85 9.39 -19.93
CA GLU A 7 -35.76 10.81 -19.58
C GLU A 7 -36.82 11.64 -20.32
N PHE A 8 -37.03 11.37 -21.60
CA PHE A 8 -38.13 11.98 -22.37
C PHE A 8 -39.49 11.74 -21.72
N MET A 9 -39.75 10.50 -21.27
CA MET A 9 -41.03 10.13 -20.65
C MET A 9 -41.22 10.68 -19.23
N ARG A 10 -40.16 11.11 -18.55
CA ARG A 10 -40.22 11.75 -17.21
C ARG A 10 -40.50 13.24 -17.29
N ASN A 11 -40.25 13.88 -18.40
CA ASN A 11 -40.39 15.31 -18.55
C ASN A 11 -41.91 15.71 -18.55
N GLU A 12 -42.30 16.52 -17.55
CA GLU A 12 -43.70 16.95 -17.35
C GLU A 12 -44.25 17.74 -18.51
N TYR A 13 -43.48 18.66 -19.10
CA TYR A 13 -43.91 19.44 -20.27
C TYR A 13 -44.18 18.57 -21.48
N VAL A 14 -43.34 17.55 -21.67
CA VAL A 14 -43.50 16.57 -22.76
C VAL A 14 -44.75 15.71 -22.52
N ALA A 15 -44.93 15.25 -21.28
CA ALA A 15 -46.08 14.43 -20.90
C ALA A 15 -47.39 15.17 -21.12
N GLU A 16 -47.47 16.43 -20.72
CA GLU A 16 -48.63 17.30 -20.98
C GLU A 16 -48.88 17.51 -22.48
N SER A 17 -47.80 17.78 -23.24
CA SER A 17 -47.90 18.05 -24.69
C SER A 17 -48.34 16.84 -25.50
N PHE A 18 -48.01 15.63 -25.08
CA PHE A 18 -48.28 14.38 -25.76
C PHE A 18 -49.43 13.55 -25.11
N GLY A 19 -49.93 13.98 -23.94
CA GLY A 19 -51.11 13.37 -23.30
C GLY A 19 -50.82 12.03 -22.64
N PHE A 20 -49.61 11.86 -21.99
CA PHE A 20 -49.26 10.67 -21.21
C PHE A 20 -48.86 11.05 -19.78
N THR A 21 -48.77 10.04 -18.88
CA THR A 21 -48.35 10.26 -17.51
C THR A 21 -46.81 10.24 -17.39
N PRO A 22 -46.16 11.22 -16.69
CA PRO A 22 -44.73 11.19 -16.50
C PRO A 22 -44.26 9.87 -15.91
N GLY A 23 -43.27 9.23 -16.57
CA GLY A 23 -42.72 7.94 -16.18
C GLY A 23 -43.35 6.72 -16.86
N ASP A 24 -44.37 6.91 -17.68
CA ASP A 24 -44.95 5.85 -18.54
C ASP A 24 -43.90 5.21 -19.45
N SER A 25 -44.17 3.97 -19.88
CA SER A 25 -43.31 3.29 -20.84
C SER A 25 -43.44 3.95 -22.25
N PHE A 26 -42.28 4.29 -22.86
CA PHE A 26 -42.24 4.85 -24.20
C PHE A 26 -43.00 3.98 -25.23
N THR A 27 -42.89 2.66 -25.13
CA THR A 27 -43.51 1.71 -26.04
C THR A 27 -45.04 1.59 -25.87
N ALA A 28 -45.60 2.11 -24.76
CA ALA A 28 -47.05 2.15 -24.55
C ALA A 28 -47.71 3.26 -25.38
N HIS A 29 -47.01 4.36 -25.62
CA HIS A 29 -47.53 5.56 -26.30
C HIS A 29 -46.98 5.74 -27.73
N PHE A 30 -45.74 5.24 -27.97
CA PHE A 30 -45.04 5.43 -29.24
C PHE A 30 -44.62 4.11 -29.87
N SER A 31 -44.94 3.87 -31.13
CA SER A 31 -44.45 2.72 -31.89
C SER A 31 -42.93 2.77 -32.08
N LYS A 32 -42.28 1.61 -32.17
CA LYS A 32 -40.85 1.49 -32.48
C LYS A 32 -40.46 2.14 -33.81
N VAL A 33 -41.39 2.24 -34.74
CA VAL A 33 -41.22 2.85 -36.07
C VAL A 33 -41.75 4.29 -36.12
N SER A 34 -42.18 4.87 -35.01
CA SER A 34 -42.55 6.28 -34.95
C SER A 34 -41.34 7.18 -35.23
N ILE A 35 -41.58 8.38 -35.74
CA ILE A 35 -40.54 9.38 -36.02
C ILE A 35 -39.68 9.61 -34.74
N LEU A 36 -40.34 9.75 -33.58
CA LEU A 36 -39.61 9.88 -32.28
C LEU A 36 -38.80 8.65 -31.96
N GLY A 37 -39.30 7.44 -32.18
CA GLY A 37 -38.58 6.18 -31.98
C GLY A 37 -37.33 6.07 -32.85
N ILE A 38 -37.41 6.54 -34.09
CA ILE A 38 -36.27 6.58 -35.02
C ILE A 38 -35.28 7.65 -34.61
N LEU A 39 -35.73 8.86 -34.24
CA LEU A 39 -34.86 9.93 -33.75
C LEU A 39 -34.07 9.49 -32.52
N PHE A 40 -34.71 8.92 -31.50
CA PHE A 40 -34.03 8.42 -30.31
C PHE A 40 -33.10 7.26 -30.61
N TYR A 41 -33.36 6.47 -31.65
CA TYR A 41 -32.41 5.46 -32.09
C TYR A 41 -31.17 6.11 -32.70
N VAL A 42 -31.30 7.10 -33.56
CA VAL A 42 -30.18 7.81 -34.18
C VAL A 42 -29.34 8.53 -33.12
N PHE A 43 -29.98 9.24 -32.17
CA PHE A 43 -29.27 9.87 -31.06
C PHE A 43 -28.56 8.85 -30.17
N ALA A 44 -29.18 7.72 -29.87
CA ALA A 44 -28.53 6.66 -29.07
C ALA A 44 -27.34 6.05 -29.80
N VAL A 45 -27.38 5.87 -31.10
CA VAL A 45 -26.24 5.41 -31.89
C VAL A 45 -25.14 6.46 -31.91
N ALA A 46 -25.48 7.73 -32.12
CA ALA A 46 -24.49 8.81 -32.08
C ALA A 46 -23.81 8.94 -30.73
N ALA A 47 -24.58 8.90 -29.64
CA ALA A 47 -24.02 8.91 -28.28
C ALA A 47 -23.11 7.70 -28.03
N TRP A 48 -23.53 6.49 -28.39
CA TRP A 48 -22.72 5.28 -28.26
C TRP A 48 -21.42 5.35 -29.08
N THR A 49 -21.50 5.88 -30.30
CA THR A 49 -20.29 6.08 -31.13
C THR A 49 -19.32 7.07 -30.48
N LEU A 50 -19.87 8.15 -29.91
CA LEU A 50 -19.06 9.14 -29.17
C LEU A 50 -18.41 8.54 -27.93
N GLU A 51 -19.16 7.76 -27.14
CA GLU A 51 -18.59 7.03 -25.98
C GLU A 51 -17.46 6.11 -26.42
N LYS A 52 -17.62 5.34 -27.48
CA LYS A 52 -16.58 4.48 -28.04
C LYS A 52 -15.36 5.26 -28.52
N LEU A 53 -15.53 6.42 -29.08
CA LEU A 53 -14.45 7.31 -29.49
C LEU A 53 -13.68 7.82 -28.25
N PHE A 54 -14.39 8.21 -27.19
CA PHE A 54 -13.78 8.62 -25.92
C PHE A 54 -13.04 7.48 -25.24
N ASP A 55 -13.58 6.26 -25.22
CA ASP A 55 -12.90 5.08 -24.69
C ASP A 55 -11.57 4.82 -25.43
N SER A 56 -11.62 4.86 -26.78
CA SER A 56 -10.43 4.70 -27.62
C SER A 56 -9.40 5.81 -27.38
N TYR A 57 -9.84 7.05 -27.31
CA TYR A 57 -8.97 8.20 -27.04
C TYR A 57 -8.33 8.10 -25.65
N ARG A 58 -9.11 7.72 -24.62
CA ARG A 58 -8.58 7.51 -23.27
C ARG A 58 -7.51 6.43 -23.25
N ALA A 59 -7.76 5.28 -23.91
CA ALA A 59 -6.80 4.21 -24.01
C ALA A 59 -5.50 4.65 -24.74
N GLU A 60 -5.59 5.47 -25.78
CA GLU A 60 -4.44 6.02 -26.49
C GLU A 60 -3.65 7.00 -25.60
N VAL A 61 -4.35 7.87 -24.86
CA VAL A 61 -3.72 8.83 -23.93
C VAL A 61 -3.03 8.09 -22.79
N ASP A 62 -3.68 7.08 -22.21
CA ASP A 62 -3.10 6.28 -21.12
C ASP A 62 -1.84 5.54 -21.60
N ALA A 63 -1.87 4.96 -22.82
CA ALA A 63 -0.68 4.32 -23.40
C ALA A 63 0.48 5.30 -23.61
N ARG A 64 0.19 6.53 -24.07
CA ARG A 64 1.24 7.58 -24.22
C ARG A 64 1.77 8.06 -22.87
N ILE A 65 0.92 8.13 -21.85
CA ILE A 65 1.35 8.50 -20.49
C ILE A 65 2.32 7.44 -19.97
N ASP A 66 2.00 6.17 -20.14
CA ASP A 66 2.86 5.05 -19.69
C ASP A 66 4.25 5.08 -20.37
N GLU A 67 4.33 5.48 -21.64
CA GLU A 67 5.61 5.65 -22.36
C GLU A 67 6.47 6.82 -21.81
N ILE A 68 5.84 7.80 -21.14
CA ILE A 68 6.52 9.02 -20.67
C ILE A 68 6.89 8.95 -19.20
N ILE A 69 6.31 8.00 -18.43
CA ILE A 69 6.57 7.88 -16.99
C ILE A 69 8.05 7.55 -16.75
N PRO A 70 8.81 8.44 -16.09
CA PRO A 70 10.21 8.14 -15.77
C PRO A 70 10.26 7.01 -14.72
N HIS A 71 11.07 5.98 -14.98
CA HIS A 71 11.27 4.84 -14.10
C HIS A 71 12.18 5.21 -12.92
N ARG A 72 11.66 6.04 -12.01
CA ARG A 72 12.30 6.43 -10.75
C ARG A 72 12.12 5.34 -9.69
N PRO A 73 12.81 5.38 -8.54
CA PRO A 73 12.62 4.40 -7.46
C PRO A 73 11.16 4.17 -7.08
N LYS A 74 10.34 5.23 -7.08
CA LYS A 74 8.88 5.11 -6.82
C LYS A 74 8.19 4.17 -7.83
N TRP A 75 8.53 4.24 -9.12
CA TRP A 75 7.98 3.37 -10.15
C TRP A 75 8.30 1.90 -9.86
N TYR A 76 9.57 1.58 -9.54
CA TYR A 76 9.96 0.21 -9.18
C TYR A 76 9.24 -0.30 -7.92
N ARG A 77 9.07 0.56 -6.91
CA ARG A 77 8.27 0.22 -5.73
C ARG A 77 6.84 -0.14 -6.12
N ASP A 78 6.19 0.70 -6.92
CA ASP A 78 4.78 0.52 -7.30
C ASP A 78 4.62 -0.76 -8.15
N LYS A 79 5.55 -1.03 -9.08
CA LYS A 79 5.57 -2.28 -9.85
C LYS A 79 5.77 -3.53 -8.98
N VAL A 80 6.64 -3.46 -8.00
CA VAL A 80 6.84 -4.57 -7.06
C VAL A 80 5.59 -4.83 -6.20
N LEU A 81 4.84 -3.79 -5.82
CA LEU A 81 3.55 -3.95 -5.15
C LEU A 81 2.46 -4.52 -6.07
N ASP A 82 2.58 -4.30 -7.38
CA ASP A 82 1.69 -4.86 -8.39
C ASP A 82 2.04 -6.30 -8.78
N PHE A 83 3.16 -6.84 -8.31
CA PHE A 83 3.57 -8.22 -8.58
C PHE A 83 2.48 -9.23 -8.18
N MET A 84 2.14 -10.13 -9.11
CA MET A 84 1.15 -11.19 -8.91
C MET A 84 1.84 -12.56 -8.93
N LYS A 85 1.83 -13.26 -7.79
CA LYS A 85 2.41 -14.59 -7.66
C LYS A 85 1.71 -15.59 -8.58
N ASP A 86 2.48 -16.47 -9.22
CA ASP A 86 2.01 -17.52 -10.15
C ASP A 86 1.29 -17.00 -11.42
N HIS A 87 1.51 -15.73 -11.77
CA HIS A 87 0.99 -15.12 -12.99
C HIS A 87 2.13 -14.69 -13.92
N VAL A 88 1.84 -14.67 -15.22
CA VAL A 88 2.80 -14.30 -16.27
C VAL A 88 2.41 -12.94 -16.85
N LEU A 89 3.40 -12.12 -17.15
CA LEU A 89 3.18 -10.83 -17.83
C LEU A 89 2.66 -11.06 -19.26
N ILE A 90 1.89 -10.10 -19.76
CA ILE A 90 1.59 -10.00 -21.18
C ILE A 90 2.90 -9.78 -21.91
N PRO A 91 3.23 -10.57 -22.97
CA PRO A 91 4.49 -10.43 -23.69
C PRO A 91 4.80 -8.99 -24.09
N ASP A 92 6.06 -8.57 -23.91
CA ASP A 92 6.56 -7.24 -24.22
C ASP A 92 5.87 -6.09 -23.44
N THR A 93 5.29 -6.42 -22.28
CA THR A 93 4.68 -5.42 -21.38
C THR A 93 5.08 -5.63 -19.93
N ASP A 94 4.83 -4.64 -19.08
CA ASP A 94 5.00 -4.67 -17.64
C ASP A 94 3.67 -4.92 -16.88
N ARG A 95 2.69 -5.54 -17.56
CA ARG A 95 1.31 -5.71 -17.07
C ARG A 95 0.89 -7.18 -17.07
N TYR A 96 0.00 -7.51 -16.14
CA TYR A 96 -0.68 -8.81 -16.10
C TYR A 96 -2.02 -8.78 -16.82
N ASP A 97 -2.40 -9.90 -17.45
CA ASP A 97 -3.77 -10.07 -17.94
C ASP A 97 -4.69 -10.43 -16.77
N THR A 98 -5.50 -9.49 -16.38
CA THR A 98 -6.49 -9.65 -15.31
C THR A 98 -7.91 -9.87 -15.84
N THR A 99 -8.04 -10.13 -17.15
CA THR A 99 -9.37 -10.32 -17.79
C THR A 99 -10.08 -11.53 -17.17
N GLY A 100 -11.26 -11.28 -16.60
CA GLY A 100 -12.08 -12.32 -15.97
C GLY A 100 -11.69 -12.68 -14.54
N MET A 101 -10.68 -12.02 -13.94
CA MET A 101 -10.34 -12.18 -12.52
C MET A 101 -11.25 -11.28 -11.65
N SER A 102 -11.62 -11.78 -10.47
CA SER A 102 -12.28 -10.95 -9.46
C SER A 102 -11.26 -10.07 -8.74
N GLU A 103 -11.71 -8.95 -8.15
CA GLU A 103 -10.85 -8.07 -7.34
C GLU A 103 -10.19 -8.82 -6.18
N ASP A 104 -10.93 -9.73 -5.53
CA ASP A 104 -10.40 -10.56 -4.44
C ASP A 104 -9.29 -11.51 -4.93
N ALA A 105 -9.42 -12.09 -6.11
CA ALA A 105 -8.40 -12.95 -6.71
C ALA A 105 -7.13 -12.16 -7.04
N ILE A 106 -7.27 -10.96 -7.58
CA ILE A 106 -6.15 -10.04 -7.86
C ILE A 106 -5.47 -9.63 -6.54
N ALA A 107 -6.25 -9.26 -5.52
CA ALA A 107 -5.72 -8.89 -4.21
C ALA A 107 -4.99 -10.05 -3.50
N ALA A 108 -5.47 -11.28 -3.66
CA ALA A 108 -4.83 -12.49 -3.13
C ALA A 108 -3.53 -12.84 -3.87
N ALA A 109 -3.45 -12.62 -5.17
CA ALA A 109 -2.25 -12.85 -5.96
C ALA A 109 -1.13 -11.83 -5.66
N LYS A 110 -1.48 -10.61 -5.22
CA LYS A 110 -0.54 -9.57 -4.79
C LYS A 110 -0.02 -9.85 -3.38
N VAL A 111 0.98 -10.71 -3.30
CA VAL A 111 1.57 -11.19 -2.03
C VAL A 111 2.57 -10.20 -1.41
N VAL A 112 3.14 -9.29 -2.18
CA VAL A 112 3.99 -8.21 -1.68
C VAL A 112 3.10 -7.10 -1.14
N LYS A 113 3.12 -6.90 0.19
CA LYS A 113 2.30 -5.89 0.86
C LYS A 113 3.09 -4.62 1.20
N HIS A 114 4.39 -4.75 1.34
CA HIS A 114 5.28 -3.64 1.66
C HIS A 114 6.48 -3.68 0.72
N ALA A 115 6.78 -2.54 0.12
CA ALA A 115 7.95 -2.37 -0.73
C ALA A 115 8.50 -0.95 -0.62
N VAL A 116 9.80 -0.83 -0.73
CA VAL A 116 10.50 0.44 -0.93
C VAL A 116 11.64 0.22 -1.90
N ALA A 117 11.87 1.21 -2.76
CA ALA A 117 13.01 1.23 -3.65
C ALA A 117 13.82 2.49 -3.37
N SER A 118 15.13 2.35 -3.30
CA SER A 118 16.08 3.44 -3.09
C SER A 118 17.30 3.24 -3.97
N GLU A 119 17.83 4.33 -4.49
CA GLU A 119 19.03 4.36 -5.29
C GLU A 119 20.23 4.71 -4.40
N SER A 120 21.33 3.99 -4.59
CA SER A 120 22.60 4.33 -3.94
C SER A 120 23.38 5.30 -4.82
N GLU A 121 23.78 6.44 -4.27
CA GLU A 121 24.57 7.45 -4.99
C GLU A 121 25.92 6.91 -5.46
N ASP A 122 26.56 6.05 -4.67
CA ASP A 122 27.93 5.60 -4.93
C ASP A 122 28.05 4.34 -5.81
N ALA A 123 27.00 3.53 -5.90
CA ALA A 123 27.12 2.19 -6.49
C ALA A 123 26.26 1.96 -7.73
N SER A 124 25.49 2.93 -8.21
CA SER A 124 24.49 2.77 -9.29
C SER A 124 23.62 1.53 -9.05
N LEU A 125 23.27 1.28 -7.79
CA LEU A 125 22.51 0.13 -7.31
C LEU A 125 21.11 0.58 -6.90
N LEU A 126 20.10 -0.06 -7.46
CA LEU A 126 18.72 0.11 -7.03
C LEU A 126 18.39 -0.96 -5.97
N THR A 127 18.33 -0.56 -4.71
CA THR A 127 17.94 -1.45 -3.62
C THR A 127 16.42 -1.48 -3.50
N ILE A 128 15.83 -2.67 -3.60
CA ILE A 128 14.39 -2.90 -3.45
C ILE A 128 14.18 -3.79 -2.22
N LYS A 129 13.64 -3.22 -1.15
CA LYS A 129 13.26 -3.98 0.05
C LYS A 129 11.79 -4.36 -0.05
N VAL A 130 11.46 -5.58 0.35
CA VAL A 130 10.09 -6.13 0.27
C VAL A 130 9.72 -6.89 1.53
N ALA A 131 8.42 -6.90 1.82
CA ALA A 131 7.84 -7.78 2.83
C ALA A 131 6.40 -8.17 2.45
N GLY A 132 6.01 -9.36 2.84
CA GLY A 132 4.63 -9.80 2.88
C GLY A 132 3.95 -9.39 4.18
N GLU A 133 2.75 -9.91 4.38
CA GLU A 133 1.99 -9.74 5.62
C GLU A 133 1.29 -11.06 5.98
N GLU A 134 1.44 -11.48 7.22
CA GLU A 134 0.76 -12.65 7.77
C GLU A 134 0.21 -12.31 9.15
N GLY A 135 -1.10 -12.50 9.32
CA GLY A 135 -1.77 -12.18 10.58
C GLY A 135 -1.66 -10.71 11.02
N GLY A 136 -1.59 -9.77 10.07
CA GLY A 136 -1.43 -8.34 10.33
C GLY A 136 0.00 -7.91 10.69
N ARG A 137 0.99 -8.81 10.54
CA ARG A 137 2.40 -8.54 10.79
C ARG A 137 3.21 -8.73 9.53
N ARG A 138 4.22 -7.87 9.36
CA ARG A 138 5.17 -7.98 8.26
C ARG A 138 5.99 -9.25 8.39
N CYS A 139 6.17 -9.96 7.30
CA CYS A 139 6.97 -11.17 7.24
C CYS A 139 7.80 -11.22 5.96
N LYS A 140 8.84 -12.04 6.00
CA LYS A 140 9.64 -12.37 4.84
C LYS A 140 8.80 -13.17 3.83
N LEU A 141 8.97 -12.91 2.54
CA LEU A 141 8.38 -13.71 1.47
C LEU A 141 9.06 -15.09 1.42
N ASP A 142 8.30 -16.12 1.05
CA ASP A 142 8.86 -17.45 0.82
C ASP A 142 9.84 -17.46 -0.37
N THR A 143 10.74 -18.44 -0.40
CA THR A 143 11.81 -18.55 -1.39
C THR A 143 11.30 -18.64 -2.83
N GLU A 144 10.16 -19.28 -3.04
CA GLU A 144 9.58 -19.41 -4.39
C GLU A 144 9.01 -18.06 -4.85
N THR A 145 8.30 -17.35 -3.97
CA THR A 145 7.81 -15.98 -4.24
C THR A 145 8.97 -15.02 -4.49
N GLU A 146 10.04 -15.10 -3.70
CA GLU A 146 11.25 -14.29 -3.90
C GLU A 146 11.88 -14.55 -5.28
N ARG A 147 11.98 -15.81 -5.69
CA ARG A 147 12.52 -16.20 -7.00
C ARG A 147 11.66 -15.65 -8.15
N GLN A 148 10.33 -15.76 -8.04
CA GLN A 148 9.40 -15.24 -9.04
C GLN A 148 9.46 -13.70 -9.11
N LEU A 149 9.51 -13.03 -7.96
CA LEU A 149 9.64 -11.59 -7.88
C LEU A 149 10.97 -11.10 -8.50
N ALA A 150 12.07 -11.79 -8.24
CA ALA A 150 13.35 -11.47 -8.85
C ALA A 150 13.33 -11.62 -10.38
N ALA A 151 12.67 -12.66 -10.90
CA ALA A 151 12.47 -12.85 -12.32
C ALA A 151 11.59 -11.74 -12.93
N TYR A 152 10.51 -11.38 -12.24
CA TYR A 152 9.64 -10.27 -12.63
C TYR A 152 10.40 -8.94 -12.73
N ILE A 153 11.21 -8.61 -11.69
CA ILE A 153 12.01 -7.38 -11.68
C ILE A 153 13.04 -7.40 -12.83
N ALA A 154 13.64 -8.56 -13.11
CA ALA A 154 14.60 -8.70 -14.21
C ALA A 154 13.96 -8.47 -15.58
N GLU A 155 12.68 -8.80 -15.75
CA GLU A 155 11.93 -8.61 -16.99
C GLU A 155 11.57 -7.13 -17.21
N ILE A 156 11.09 -6.45 -16.16
CA ILE A 156 10.58 -5.08 -16.27
C ILE A 156 11.65 -3.98 -16.11
N LYS A 157 12.85 -4.33 -15.67
CA LYS A 157 13.89 -3.33 -15.40
C LYS A 157 14.43 -2.67 -16.67
N ASP A 158 14.80 -1.40 -16.56
CA ASP A 158 15.51 -0.70 -17.62
C ASP A 158 16.89 -1.27 -17.87
N ALA A 159 17.36 -1.10 -19.11
CA ALA A 159 18.71 -1.45 -19.49
C ALA A 159 19.74 -0.66 -18.66
N GLY A 160 20.69 -1.36 -18.05
CA GLY A 160 21.73 -0.76 -17.20
C GLY A 160 21.38 -0.63 -15.72
N VAL A 161 20.11 -0.75 -15.33
CA VAL A 161 19.72 -0.77 -13.90
C VAL A 161 20.11 -2.10 -13.26
N ARG A 162 20.73 -2.02 -12.09
CA ARG A 162 21.14 -3.18 -11.27
C ARG A 162 20.27 -3.24 -10.00
N PRO A 163 19.14 -3.95 -10.04
CA PRO A 163 18.31 -4.12 -8.86
C PRO A 163 18.94 -5.12 -7.89
N ALA A 164 18.96 -4.75 -6.60
CA ALA A 164 19.27 -5.63 -5.49
C ALA A 164 18.00 -5.84 -4.67
N LEU A 165 17.44 -7.05 -4.71
CA LEU A 165 16.27 -7.40 -3.91
C LEU A 165 16.70 -7.77 -2.50
N VAL A 166 16.06 -7.14 -1.49
CA VAL A 166 16.23 -7.43 -0.07
C VAL A 166 14.91 -8.00 0.46
N ASN A 167 14.89 -9.30 0.68
CA ASN A 167 13.80 -10.03 1.31
C ASN A 167 14.38 -10.74 2.54
N ALA A 168 14.27 -10.11 3.71
CA ALA A 168 14.89 -10.57 4.94
C ALA A 168 13.89 -10.64 6.08
N ASP A 169 14.19 -11.47 7.08
CA ASP A 169 13.49 -11.47 8.34
C ASP A 169 13.71 -10.12 9.06
N PRO A 170 12.82 -9.70 9.99
CA PRO A 170 12.90 -8.40 10.64
C PRO A 170 14.23 -8.22 11.40
N ASP A 171 14.75 -7.00 11.37
CA ASP A 171 15.87 -6.65 12.23
C ASP A 171 15.42 -6.70 13.70
N ARG A 172 16.27 -7.27 14.55
CA ARG A 172 16.02 -7.38 15.99
C ARG A 172 16.34 -6.06 16.67
N PHE A 173 15.39 -5.55 17.42
CA PHE A 173 15.54 -4.32 18.21
C PHE A 173 15.68 -4.64 19.68
N ASN A 174 16.72 -4.07 20.32
CA ASN A 174 16.97 -4.19 21.75
C ASN A 174 17.13 -2.79 22.34
N CYS A 175 16.66 -2.58 23.56
CA CYS A 175 16.91 -1.34 24.30
C CYS A 175 16.99 -1.56 25.81
N GLU A 176 17.69 -0.63 26.48
CA GLU A 176 17.80 -0.54 27.92
C GLU A 176 17.36 0.84 28.37
N VAL A 177 16.36 0.90 29.28
CA VAL A 177 15.73 2.14 29.74
C VAL A 177 15.42 2.02 31.23
N ASP A 178 15.77 3.03 32.00
CA ASP A 178 15.36 3.18 33.39
C ASP A 178 14.11 4.09 33.45
N ILE A 179 13.06 3.62 34.08
CA ILE A 179 11.76 4.27 34.20
C ILE A 179 11.51 4.66 35.65
N TYR A 180 11.38 5.96 35.91
CA TYR A 180 10.91 6.47 37.19
C TYR A 180 9.40 6.64 37.11
N TYR A 181 8.69 5.86 37.93
CA TYR A 181 7.23 5.81 37.91
C TYR A 181 6.59 6.39 39.16
N ASP A 182 5.32 6.79 39.06
CA ASP A 182 4.53 7.30 40.18
C ASP A 182 4.35 6.21 41.24
N PRO A 183 4.84 6.42 42.50
CA PRO A 183 4.77 5.42 43.57
C PRO A 183 3.34 5.06 43.99
N MET A 184 2.34 5.83 43.58
CA MET A 184 0.91 5.50 43.82
C MET A 184 0.41 4.40 42.87
N LEU A 185 1.16 4.04 41.84
CA LEU A 185 0.81 2.99 40.88
C LEU A 185 1.59 1.70 41.12
N VAL A 186 1.05 0.61 40.61
CA VAL A 186 1.73 -0.70 40.66
C VAL A 186 2.81 -0.76 39.60
N ALA A 187 4.07 -0.95 39.99
CA ALA A 187 5.23 -1.00 39.08
C ALA A 187 5.00 -1.93 37.88
N GLN A 188 4.46 -3.12 38.12
CA GLN A 188 4.20 -4.13 37.08
C GLN A 188 3.19 -3.65 36.02
N THR A 189 2.21 -2.86 36.42
CA THR A 189 1.22 -2.28 35.45
C THR A 189 1.89 -1.26 34.53
N VAL A 190 2.69 -0.36 35.13
CA VAL A 190 3.45 0.66 34.37
C VAL A 190 4.49 0.00 33.45
N GLU A 191 5.20 -1.01 33.97
CA GLU A 191 6.18 -1.77 33.15
C GLU A 191 5.50 -2.43 31.94
N THR A 192 4.36 -3.07 32.13
CA THR A 192 3.61 -3.72 31.05
C THR A 192 3.19 -2.69 30.00
N ALA A 193 2.65 -1.53 30.43
CA ALA A 193 2.26 -0.45 29.53
C ALA A 193 3.47 0.11 28.76
N CYS A 194 4.62 0.29 29.41
CA CYS A 194 5.86 0.71 28.74
C CYS A 194 6.33 -0.31 27.69
N ARG A 195 6.28 -1.61 28.01
CA ARG A 195 6.64 -2.68 27.04
C ARG A 195 5.70 -2.69 25.83
N GLU A 196 4.42 -2.50 26.05
CA GLU A 196 3.45 -2.38 24.96
C GLU A 196 3.67 -1.12 24.13
N ALA A 197 3.97 0.01 24.75
CA ALA A 197 4.28 1.26 24.07
C ALA A 197 5.52 1.11 23.16
N ILE A 198 6.61 0.49 23.67
CA ILE A 198 7.81 0.20 22.87
C ILE A 198 7.46 -0.72 21.70
N ARG A 199 6.73 -1.81 21.96
CA ARG A 199 6.32 -2.74 20.89
C ARG A 199 5.51 -2.03 19.83
N ASN A 200 4.50 -1.27 20.23
CA ASN A 200 3.63 -0.55 19.31
C ASN A 200 4.42 0.49 18.49
N TYR A 201 5.35 1.20 19.11
CA TYR A 201 6.20 2.15 18.39
C TYR A 201 7.06 1.43 17.33
N ILE A 202 7.75 0.36 17.70
CA ILE A 202 8.67 -0.38 16.83
C ILE A 202 7.93 -1.11 15.69
N GLU A 203 6.83 -1.81 16.00
CA GLU A 203 6.09 -2.61 15.02
C GLU A 203 5.25 -1.74 14.07
N ASN A 204 4.85 -0.53 14.49
CA ASN A 204 4.07 0.40 13.66
C ASN A 204 4.90 1.45 12.90
N LEU A 205 6.23 1.41 13.01
CA LEU A 205 7.07 2.25 12.14
C LEU A 205 6.72 1.98 10.67
N PRO A 206 6.65 3.02 9.81
CA PRO A 206 6.49 2.81 8.38
C PRO A 206 7.51 1.81 7.83
N PHE A 207 7.17 1.08 6.78
CA PHE A 207 8.15 0.20 6.13
C PHE A 207 9.34 1.02 5.63
N ASN A 208 10.56 0.61 5.98
CA ASN A 208 11.80 1.38 5.83
C ASN A 208 11.80 2.73 6.56
N GLY A 209 10.94 2.90 7.57
CA GLY A 209 10.90 4.09 8.41
C GLY A 209 12.12 4.21 9.31
N GLU A 210 12.48 5.45 9.61
CA GLU A 210 13.58 5.75 10.49
C GLU A 210 13.15 5.62 11.96
N TYR A 211 13.86 4.81 12.71
CA TYR A 211 13.79 4.78 14.17
C TYR A 211 14.64 5.92 14.76
N THR A 212 14.16 6.57 15.81
CA THR A 212 14.95 7.53 16.59
C THR A 212 14.81 7.30 18.08
N ASN A 213 15.93 7.45 18.83
CA ASN A 213 15.94 7.31 20.29
C ASN A 213 14.99 8.32 20.96
N MET A 214 14.92 9.56 20.43
CA MET A 214 14.06 10.60 21.00
C MET A 214 12.58 10.28 20.87
N ALA A 215 12.13 9.77 19.72
CA ALA A 215 10.73 9.40 19.55
C ALA A 215 10.33 8.21 20.45
N LEU A 216 11.26 7.29 20.73
CA LEU A 216 11.03 6.24 21.71
C LEU A 216 10.87 6.81 23.12
N VAL A 217 11.74 7.76 23.53
CA VAL A 217 11.65 8.45 24.83
C VAL A 217 10.32 9.20 24.94
N ASP A 218 9.93 9.96 23.91
CA ASP A 218 8.65 10.70 23.89
C ASP A 218 7.46 9.75 24.02
N THR A 219 7.52 8.60 23.35
CA THR A 219 6.51 7.54 23.45
C THR A 219 6.40 7.01 24.88
N LEU A 220 7.51 6.74 25.53
CA LEU A 220 7.53 6.27 26.92
C LEU A 220 7.07 7.32 27.90
N GLN A 221 7.44 8.59 27.71
CA GLN A 221 6.97 9.70 28.55
C GLN A 221 5.46 9.93 28.47
N SER A 222 4.83 9.51 27.37
CA SER A 222 3.37 9.60 27.21
C SER A 222 2.59 8.49 27.94
N VAL A 223 3.29 7.47 28.47
CA VAL A 223 2.65 6.38 29.22
C VAL A 223 2.19 6.87 30.58
N GLU A 224 0.94 6.58 30.94
CA GLU A 224 0.39 6.96 32.23
C GLU A 224 1.20 6.36 33.38
N GLY A 225 1.57 7.22 34.34
CA GLY A 225 2.37 6.83 35.50
C GLY A 225 3.87 6.91 35.32
N VAL A 226 4.37 7.18 34.13
CA VAL A 226 5.78 7.49 33.90
C VAL A 226 6.07 8.96 34.27
N ARG A 227 7.10 9.17 35.10
CA ARG A 227 7.54 10.51 35.52
C ARG A 227 8.80 10.95 34.78
N ILE A 228 9.81 10.07 34.73
CA ILE A 228 11.09 10.32 34.07
C ILE A 228 11.49 9.06 33.29
N VAL A 229 12.03 9.27 32.10
CA VAL A 229 12.64 8.21 31.26
C VAL A 229 14.12 8.51 31.15
N GLU A 230 14.97 7.59 31.61
CA GLU A 230 16.41 7.64 31.42
C GLU A 230 16.81 6.59 30.39
N PHE A 231 17.05 7.03 29.18
CA PHE A 231 17.44 6.16 28.07
C PHE A 231 18.92 5.78 28.17
N LYS A 232 19.24 4.50 28.33
CA LYS A 232 20.61 3.99 28.43
C LYS A 232 21.21 3.63 27.09
N GLY A 233 20.39 3.12 26.17
CA GLY A 233 20.82 2.80 24.82
C GLY A 233 19.87 1.89 24.07
N ALA A 234 20.06 1.86 22.76
CA ALA A 234 19.41 0.90 21.88
C ALA A 234 20.41 0.28 20.92
N SER A 235 20.06 -0.89 20.42
CA SER A 235 20.88 -1.59 19.44
C SER A 235 20.00 -2.39 18.49
N THR A 236 20.55 -2.65 17.31
CA THR A 236 19.89 -3.47 16.29
C THR A 236 20.84 -4.55 15.77
N SER A 237 20.27 -5.65 15.34
CA SER A 237 21.01 -6.68 14.60
C SER A 237 20.12 -7.23 13.48
N PRO A 238 20.62 -7.28 12.22
CA PRO A 238 19.94 -7.95 11.13
C PRO A 238 19.66 -9.42 11.49
N ALA A 239 18.56 -9.95 10.99
CA ALA A 239 18.23 -11.35 11.23
C ALA A 239 19.32 -12.28 10.64
N GLY A 240 19.68 -13.29 11.42
CA GLY A 240 20.74 -14.23 11.03
C GLY A 240 22.16 -13.76 11.32
N GLU A 241 22.37 -12.51 11.70
CA GLU A 241 23.68 -12.00 12.12
C GLU A 241 23.82 -12.02 13.65
N SER A 242 25.04 -12.30 14.09
CA SER A 242 25.39 -12.23 15.53
C SER A 242 25.89 -10.85 15.94
N ILE A 243 26.10 -9.97 14.97
CA ILE A 243 26.62 -8.63 15.20
C ILE A 243 25.49 -7.72 15.65
N THR A 244 25.62 -7.14 16.81
CA THR A 244 24.71 -6.12 17.34
C THR A 244 25.36 -4.75 17.16
N THR A 245 24.68 -3.84 16.48
CA THR A 245 25.15 -2.47 16.25
C THR A 245 24.41 -1.52 17.19
N ALA A 246 25.14 -0.71 17.95
CA ALA A 246 24.56 0.32 18.79
C ALA A 246 23.90 1.42 17.91
N ILE A 247 22.79 1.94 18.40
CA ILE A 247 22.07 3.05 17.75
C ILE A 247 22.38 4.34 18.50
N ASP A 248 23.21 5.20 17.93
CA ASP A 248 23.59 6.47 18.57
C ASP A 248 22.41 7.44 18.68
N ALA A 249 21.70 7.73 17.58
CA ALA A 249 20.57 8.63 17.56
C ALA A 249 19.39 8.07 16.76
N ARG A 250 19.69 7.50 15.59
CA ARG A 250 18.70 7.01 14.63
C ARG A 250 19.23 5.84 13.81
N THR A 251 18.33 5.06 13.26
CA THR A 251 18.67 3.99 12.31
C THR A 251 17.48 3.64 11.42
N VAL A 252 17.79 3.07 10.25
CA VAL A 252 16.80 2.48 9.34
C VAL A 252 17.09 0.99 9.25
N PRO A 253 16.10 0.10 9.45
CA PRO A 253 16.32 -1.33 9.43
C PRO A 253 16.80 -1.82 8.06
N VAL A 254 17.73 -2.78 8.06
CA VAL A 254 18.27 -3.39 6.84
C VAL A 254 17.15 -4.15 6.11
N ALA A 255 16.33 -4.91 6.85
CA ALA A 255 15.18 -5.62 6.30
C ALA A 255 14.01 -4.68 5.93
N GLY A 256 14.02 -3.43 6.38
CA GLY A 256 12.93 -2.48 6.19
C GLY A 256 11.92 -2.45 7.34
N TYR A 257 12.04 -3.32 8.35
CA TYR A 257 11.17 -3.39 9.52
C TYR A 257 11.86 -4.06 10.70
N PHE A 258 11.37 -3.77 11.91
CA PHE A 258 11.90 -4.31 13.15
C PHE A 258 10.95 -5.31 13.80
N VAL A 259 11.53 -6.14 14.67
CA VAL A 259 10.84 -6.89 15.72
C VAL A 259 11.47 -6.59 17.06
N MET A 260 10.65 -6.37 18.07
CA MET A 260 11.12 -6.20 19.44
C MET A 260 11.66 -7.55 19.96
N GLN A 261 12.93 -7.59 20.40
CA GLN A 261 13.54 -8.81 20.94
C GLN A 261 13.85 -8.69 22.42
N ASP A 262 14.85 -7.96 22.81
CA ASP A 262 15.26 -7.81 24.22
C ASP A 262 15.08 -6.37 24.68
N VAL A 263 14.16 -6.20 25.63
CA VAL A 263 13.84 -4.89 26.22
C VAL A 263 14.03 -4.98 27.72
N LYS A 264 15.09 -4.34 28.20
CA LYS A 264 15.41 -4.26 29.62
C LYS A 264 14.84 -2.95 30.18
N LEU A 265 13.85 -3.08 31.05
CA LEU A 265 13.27 -1.96 31.80
C LEU A 265 13.64 -2.09 33.28
N THR A 266 14.23 -1.03 33.83
CA THR A 266 14.47 -0.92 35.28
C THR A 266 13.46 0.05 35.87
N MET A 267 12.60 -0.44 36.75
CA MET A 267 11.53 0.34 37.35
C MET A 267 11.95 0.89 38.71
N THR A 268 11.93 2.21 38.87
CA THR A 268 12.29 2.89 40.14
C THR A 268 11.10 3.79 40.53
N ALA A 269 10.67 3.67 41.80
CA ALA A 269 9.66 4.59 42.32
C ALA A 269 10.24 6.02 42.38
N TYR A 270 9.48 6.99 41.91
CA TYR A 270 9.88 8.39 41.92
C TYR A 270 9.57 8.99 43.32
N ASP A 271 10.58 9.15 44.15
CA ASP A 271 10.48 9.84 45.44
C ASP A 271 10.93 11.29 45.23
N GLU A 272 10.04 12.24 45.59
CA GLU A 272 10.36 13.68 45.56
C GLU A 272 11.37 14.10 46.62
#